data_c3b4c5a7f44788dfe277655e822cde46
#
_entry.id   c3b4c5a7f44788dfe277655e822cde46
#
_cell.length_a   1.000
_cell.length_b   1.000
_cell.length_c   1.000
_cell.angle_alpha   90.00
_cell.angle_beta   90.00
_cell.angle_gamma   90.00
#
_symmetry.space_group_name_H-M   'P 1'
#
loop_
_entity.id
_entity.type
_entity.pdbx_description
1 polymer ?
#
loop_
_entity_poly.entity_id
_entity_poly.type
_entity_poly.pdbx_seq_one_letter_code
_entity_poly.pdbx_strand_id
1 'polypeptide(L)'
;MSDTVLRIEGLEKSFGELQVLKGIDMEVHRGEVVTIIGASGSGKSTLLRCVNLLEEADAGHIWFDGQDLMDLRVDLNALRQNIGMVFQSFNLFNNKNVLDNCTLAPMSVKKIPRAQAEETAKKHLTAVGLKDFIYSYATRLSGGQKQRVAIARALCMEPEIMLFDEPTSALDPEIVGEVLDVMKELAAEGMTMMVVTHEMAFAREVSDRVVFMDQGVILEQGRPQELFANPKNERTRAFLSRYLEDR
;
A
#
# COMPACT_ATOMS: atom_id res chain seq x y z
N MET A 1 -22.57 5.53 10.86
CA MET A 1 -22.02 5.01 9.59
C MET A 1 -20.89 4.07 9.98
N SER A 2 -20.70 2.95 9.32
CA SER A 2 -19.57 2.04 9.60
C SER A 2 -18.27 2.80 9.36
N ASP A 3 -17.32 2.73 10.30
CA ASP A 3 -15.99 3.32 10.18
C ASP A 3 -15.07 2.47 9.26
N THR A 4 -15.60 1.36 8.74
CA THR A 4 -14.90 0.41 7.90
C THR A 4 -14.85 0.92 6.45
N VAL A 5 -13.65 1.16 5.93
CA VAL A 5 -13.41 1.56 4.54
C VAL A 5 -13.24 0.38 3.62
N LEU A 6 -12.62 -0.70 4.12
CA LEU A 6 -12.39 -1.93 3.36
C LEU A 6 -12.80 -3.14 4.21
N ARG A 7 -13.57 -4.07 3.62
CA ARG A 7 -13.90 -5.37 4.22
C ARG A 7 -13.69 -6.48 3.21
N ILE A 8 -13.03 -7.52 3.62
CA ILE A 8 -12.69 -8.70 2.84
C ILE A 8 -13.27 -9.91 3.55
N GLU A 9 -14.01 -10.76 2.83
CA GLU A 9 -14.63 -11.96 3.37
C GLU A 9 -14.37 -13.17 2.47
N GLY A 10 -13.75 -14.21 3.02
CA GLY A 10 -13.51 -15.47 2.38
C GLY A 10 -12.72 -15.37 1.08
N LEU A 11 -11.78 -14.40 0.96
CA LEU A 11 -11.10 -14.12 -0.29
C LEU A 11 -10.16 -15.25 -0.69
N GLU A 12 -10.36 -15.79 -1.89
CA GLU A 12 -9.51 -16.84 -2.45
C GLU A 12 -8.90 -16.42 -3.78
N LYS A 13 -7.66 -16.86 -4.02
CA LYS A 13 -6.96 -16.67 -5.29
C LYS A 13 -6.00 -17.81 -5.58
N SER A 14 -6.07 -18.32 -6.80
CA SER A 14 -5.16 -19.34 -7.32
C SER A 14 -4.49 -18.87 -8.61
N PHE A 15 -3.31 -19.37 -8.88
CA PHE A 15 -2.61 -19.24 -10.15
C PHE A 15 -2.31 -20.67 -10.67
N GLY A 16 -3.12 -21.13 -11.61
CA GLY A 16 -3.14 -22.52 -12.02
C GLY A 16 -3.53 -23.44 -10.84
N GLU A 17 -2.70 -24.41 -10.52
CA GLU A 17 -2.93 -25.35 -9.40
C GLU A 17 -2.50 -24.77 -8.03
N LEU A 18 -1.78 -23.65 -8.01
CA LEU A 18 -1.29 -23.04 -6.77
C LEU A 18 -2.32 -22.12 -6.16
N GLN A 19 -2.96 -22.53 -5.06
CA GLN A 19 -3.82 -21.65 -4.26
C GLN A 19 -2.96 -20.75 -3.38
N VAL A 20 -3.01 -19.43 -3.66
CA VAL A 20 -2.18 -18.40 -3.02
C VAL A 20 -2.92 -17.71 -1.87
N LEU A 21 -4.22 -17.44 -2.01
CA LEU A 21 -5.07 -16.96 -0.94
C LEU A 21 -6.14 -18.01 -0.64
N LYS A 22 -6.37 -18.30 0.64
CA LYS A 22 -7.16 -19.44 1.11
C LYS A 22 -8.21 -19.01 2.13
N GLY A 23 -9.14 -18.14 1.71
CA GLY A 23 -10.19 -17.65 2.58
C GLY A 23 -9.67 -16.56 3.55
N ILE A 24 -9.28 -15.41 3.01
CA ILE A 24 -8.84 -14.26 3.82
C ILE A 24 -10.04 -13.46 4.28
N ASP A 25 -10.11 -13.22 5.59
CA ASP A 25 -11.09 -12.34 6.23
C ASP A 25 -10.35 -11.21 6.95
N MET A 26 -10.67 -9.94 6.60
CA MET A 26 -10.14 -8.77 7.30
C MET A 26 -10.98 -7.52 7.03
N GLU A 27 -10.86 -6.55 7.92
CA GLU A 27 -11.42 -5.21 7.77
C GLU A 27 -10.31 -4.17 7.91
N VAL A 28 -10.52 -2.98 7.34
CA VAL A 28 -9.67 -1.80 7.56
C VAL A 28 -10.57 -0.61 7.84
N HIS A 29 -10.27 0.11 8.92
CA HIS A 29 -11.04 1.28 9.35
C HIS A 29 -10.42 2.58 8.82
N ARG A 30 -11.21 3.64 8.73
CA ARG A 30 -10.71 4.95 8.30
C ARG A 30 -9.63 5.46 9.25
N GLY A 31 -8.52 5.93 8.69
CA GLY A 31 -7.35 6.38 9.45
C GLY A 31 -6.52 5.26 10.06
N GLU A 32 -6.89 3.98 9.87
CA GLU A 32 -6.12 2.85 10.38
C GLU A 32 -4.92 2.55 9.48
N VAL A 33 -3.77 2.29 10.10
CA VAL A 33 -2.57 1.75 9.44
C VAL A 33 -2.46 0.26 9.74
N VAL A 34 -2.75 -0.58 8.73
CA VAL A 34 -2.62 -2.03 8.82
C VAL A 34 -1.34 -2.47 8.10
N THR A 35 -0.40 -3.04 8.83
CA THR A 35 0.80 -3.62 8.23
C THR A 35 0.69 -5.13 8.12
N ILE A 36 0.99 -5.66 6.94
CA ILE A 36 0.96 -7.09 6.62
C ILE A 36 2.40 -7.58 6.51
N ILE A 37 2.76 -8.51 7.40
CA ILE A 37 4.08 -9.14 7.45
C ILE A 37 3.96 -10.64 7.19
N GLY A 38 5.07 -11.29 6.86
CA GLY A 38 5.12 -12.74 6.63
C GLY A 38 6.19 -13.15 5.63
N ALA A 39 6.39 -14.43 5.48
CA ALA A 39 7.40 -14.99 4.58
C ALA A 39 7.16 -14.60 3.11
N SER A 40 8.22 -14.64 2.30
CA SER A 40 8.08 -14.49 0.84
C SER A 40 7.16 -15.60 0.31
N GLY A 41 6.28 -15.26 -0.64
CA GLY A 41 5.32 -16.20 -1.21
C GLY A 41 4.09 -16.49 -0.33
N SER A 42 3.90 -15.82 0.81
CA SER A 42 2.74 -16.04 1.68
C SER A 42 1.42 -15.42 1.17
N GLY A 43 1.43 -14.71 0.03
CA GLY A 43 0.23 -14.13 -0.59
C GLY A 43 0.00 -12.65 -0.34
N LYS A 44 0.89 -11.95 0.40
CA LYS A 44 0.71 -10.53 0.81
C LYS A 44 0.48 -9.58 -0.38
N SER A 45 1.36 -9.60 -1.37
CA SER A 45 1.24 -8.76 -2.58
C SER A 45 0.02 -9.14 -3.41
N THR A 46 -0.34 -10.43 -3.45
CA THR A 46 -1.55 -10.91 -4.13
C THR A 46 -2.80 -10.35 -3.46
N LEU A 47 -2.83 -10.32 -2.12
CA LEU A 47 -3.93 -9.71 -1.35
C LEU A 47 -4.10 -8.23 -1.72
N LEU A 48 -3.02 -7.42 -1.69
CA LEU A 48 -3.10 -6.02 -2.09
C LEU A 48 -3.57 -5.84 -3.54
N ARG A 49 -3.11 -6.71 -4.45
CA ARG A 49 -3.51 -6.64 -5.87
C ARG A 49 -4.96 -7.03 -6.09
N CYS A 50 -5.51 -7.94 -5.29
CA CYS A 50 -6.95 -8.23 -5.31
C CYS A 50 -7.75 -7.01 -4.80
N VAL A 51 -7.31 -6.35 -3.72
CA VAL A 51 -7.96 -5.14 -3.19
C VAL A 51 -7.98 -4.00 -4.23
N ASN A 52 -6.90 -3.81 -4.99
CA ASN A 52 -6.84 -2.82 -6.05
C ASN A 52 -7.39 -3.32 -7.40
N LEU A 53 -7.94 -4.54 -7.43
CA LEU A 53 -8.51 -5.15 -8.64
C LEU A 53 -7.51 -5.28 -9.81
N LEU A 54 -6.21 -5.40 -9.49
CA LEU A 54 -5.17 -5.76 -10.45
C LEU A 54 -5.12 -7.27 -10.67
N GLU A 55 -5.56 -8.03 -9.65
CA GLU A 55 -5.80 -9.46 -9.73
C GLU A 55 -7.26 -9.71 -9.41
N GLU A 56 -7.92 -10.49 -10.23
CA GLU A 56 -9.31 -10.91 -9.99
C GLU A 56 -9.32 -12.05 -8.98
N ALA A 57 -10.12 -11.95 -7.92
CA ALA A 57 -10.30 -13.02 -6.96
C ALA A 57 -11.11 -14.17 -7.55
N ASP A 58 -10.82 -15.41 -7.14
CA ASP A 58 -11.54 -16.59 -7.62
C ASP A 58 -12.81 -16.85 -6.80
N ALA A 59 -12.83 -16.45 -5.52
CA ALA A 59 -13.97 -16.52 -4.62
C ALA A 59 -13.86 -15.49 -3.48
N GLY A 60 -14.95 -15.31 -2.75
CA GLY A 60 -15.05 -14.34 -1.67
C GLY A 60 -15.52 -12.98 -2.14
N HIS A 61 -15.51 -12.00 -1.23
CA HIS A 61 -15.99 -10.65 -1.49
C HIS A 61 -15.01 -9.61 -0.95
N ILE A 62 -14.97 -8.47 -1.63
CA ILE A 62 -14.23 -7.27 -1.21
C ILE A 62 -15.22 -6.11 -1.27
N TRP A 63 -15.51 -5.49 -0.14
CA TRP A 63 -16.30 -4.26 -0.06
C TRP A 63 -15.37 -3.07 0.17
N PHE A 64 -15.53 -2.05 -0.63
CA PHE A 64 -14.88 -0.76 -0.46
C PHE A 64 -15.97 0.31 -0.29
N ASP A 65 -15.94 1.02 0.83
CA ASP A 65 -16.95 2.01 1.23
C ASP A 65 -18.40 1.48 1.09
N GLY A 66 -18.60 0.22 1.48
CA GLY A 66 -19.88 -0.47 1.43
C GLY A 66 -20.32 -0.97 0.05
N GLN A 67 -19.52 -0.80 -0.98
CA GLN A 67 -19.76 -1.32 -2.33
C GLN A 67 -18.98 -2.62 -2.55
N ASP A 68 -19.65 -3.67 -2.98
CA ASP A 68 -19.00 -4.94 -3.31
C ASP A 68 -18.25 -4.83 -4.65
N LEU A 69 -16.94 -4.96 -4.63
CA LEU A 69 -16.08 -4.89 -5.81
C LEU A 69 -16.26 -6.09 -6.76
N MET A 70 -16.90 -7.16 -6.29
CA MET A 70 -17.20 -8.36 -7.10
C MET A 70 -18.54 -8.23 -7.85
N ASP A 71 -19.34 -7.19 -7.58
CA ASP A 71 -20.58 -6.94 -8.30
C ASP A 71 -20.29 -6.37 -9.70
N LEU A 72 -20.66 -7.09 -10.75
CA LEU A 72 -20.44 -6.71 -12.15
C LEU A 72 -21.09 -5.37 -12.55
N ARG A 73 -22.01 -4.83 -11.72
CA ARG A 73 -22.66 -3.54 -11.96
C ARG A 73 -21.87 -2.36 -11.46
N VAL A 74 -20.81 -2.59 -10.69
CA VAL A 74 -20.00 -1.54 -10.10
C VAL A 74 -19.01 -0.99 -11.13
N ASP A 75 -18.89 0.33 -11.20
CA ASP A 75 -17.86 0.99 -11.98
C ASP A 75 -16.50 0.88 -11.27
N LEU A 76 -15.75 -0.17 -11.60
CA LEU A 76 -14.42 -0.42 -11.03
C LEU A 76 -13.43 0.72 -11.29
N ASN A 77 -13.58 1.48 -12.38
CA ASN A 77 -12.70 2.61 -12.66
C ASN A 77 -12.99 3.78 -11.71
N ALA A 78 -14.25 4.01 -11.36
CA ALA A 78 -14.62 5.00 -10.35
C ALA A 78 -14.08 4.61 -8.96
N LEU A 79 -14.15 3.33 -8.59
CA LEU A 79 -13.63 2.86 -7.31
C LEU A 79 -12.10 2.91 -7.22
N ARG A 80 -11.39 2.50 -8.27
CA ARG A 80 -9.93 2.57 -8.33
C ARG A 80 -9.37 3.98 -8.15
N GLN A 81 -10.15 5.02 -8.43
CA GLN A 81 -9.73 6.40 -8.19
C GLN A 81 -9.52 6.71 -6.72
N ASN A 82 -10.20 5.97 -5.83
CA ASN A 82 -10.18 6.16 -4.38
C ASN A 82 -9.18 5.20 -3.69
N ILE A 83 -8.53 4.30 -4.45
CA ILE A 83 -7.55 3.35 -3.93
C ILE A 83 -6.20 3.67 -4.56
N GLY A 84 -5.33 4.34 -3.81
CA GLY A 84 -3.95 4.60 -4.23
C GLY A 84 -3.09 3.34 -4.09
N MET A 85 -2.16 3.11 -5.03
CA MET A 85 -1.22 1.99 -4.91
C MET A 85 0.21 2.42 -5.25
N VAL A 86 1.12 2.04 -4.37
CA VAL A 86 2.56 2.22 -4.51
C VAL A 86 3.21 0.84 -4.58
N PHE A 87 3.92 0.58 -5.65
CA PHE A 87 4.53 -0.72 -5.95
C PHE A 87 5.99 -0.78 -5.51
N GLN A 88 6.52 -1.98 -5.38
CA GLN A 88 7.94 -2.26 -5.19
C GLN A 88 8.80 -1.64 -6.31
N SER A 89 8.39 -1.78 -7.56
CA SER A 89 8.97 -1.08 -8.70
C SER A 89 8.20 0.21 -8.93
N PHE A 90 8.87 1.31 -8.98
CA PHE A 90 8.33 2.68 -8.98
C PHE A 90 7.26 2.95 -10.04
N ASN A 91 7.28 2.23 -11.17
CA ASN A 91 6.34 2.31 -12.30
C ASN A 91 6.11 3.73 -12.81
N LEU A 92 7.17 4.56 -12.84
CA LEU A 92 7.10 5.90 -13.38
C LEU A 92 7.18 5.89 -14.92
N PHE A 93 6.51 6.85 -15.53
CA PHE A 93 6.61 7.10 -16.97
C PHE A 93 7.97 7.74 -17.26
N ASN A 94 8.92 6.97 -17.80
CA ASN A 94 10.29 7.39 -18.07
C ASN A 94 10.39 8.53 -19.10
N ASN A 95 9.42 8.65 -20.01
CA ASN A 95 9.32 9.69 -21.04
C ASN A 95 8.64 10.98 -20.53
N LYS A 96 8.33 11.06 -19.22
CA LYS A 96 7.70 12.21 -18.58
C LYS A 96 8.57 12.74 -17.44
N ASN A 97 8.45 14.04 -17.18
CA ASN A 97 9.02 14.63 -15.99
C ASN A 97 8.19 14.28 -14.74
N VAL A 98 8.66 14.66 -13.56
CA VAL A 98 8.04 14.38 -12.26
C VAL A 98 6.64 14.99 -12.19
N LEU A 99 6.47 16.25 -12.59
CA LEU A 99 5.18 16.94 -12.58
C LEU A 99 4.16 16.23 -13.48
N ASP A 100 4.57 15.89 -14.71
CA ASP A 100 3.70 15.19 -15.66
C ASP A 100 3.33 13.77 -15.18
N ASN A 101 4.21 13.07 -14.45
CA ASN A 101 3.88 11.80 -13.79
C ASN A 101 2.75 11.96 -12.78
N CYS A 102 2.75 13.05 -12.01
CA CYS A 102 1.75 13.32 -10.98
C CYS A 102 0.44 13.88 -11.53
N THR A 103 0.46 14.63 -12.63
CA THR A 103 -0.72 15.30 -13.18
C THR A 103 -1.51 14.45 -14.17
N LEU A 104 -0.88 13.43 -14.76
CA LEU A 104 -1.49 12.63 -15.81
C LEU A 104 -2.81 11.98 -15.40
N ALA A 105 -2.86 11.29 -14.28
CA ALA A 105 -4.05 10.59 -13.81
C ALA A 105 -5.17 11.56 -13.40
N PRO A 106 -4.94 12.60 -12.56
CA PRO A 106 -5.96 13.60 -12.25
C PRO A 106 -6.60 14.23 -13.50
N MET A 107 -5.79 14.58 -14.51
CA MET A 107 -6.27 15.18 -15.75
C MET A 107 -7.03 14.19 -16.63
N SER A 108 -6.52 12.96 -16.79
CA SER A 108 -7.10 11.98 -17.73
C SER A 108 -8.32 11.27 -17.16
N VAL A 109 -8.32 10.97 -15.86
CA VAL A 109 -9.36 10.18 -15.19
C VAL A 109 -10.40 11.09 -14.54
N LYS A 110 -9.98 11.98 -13.61
CA LYS A 110 -10.90 12.90 -12.90
C LYS A 110 -11.26 14.13 -13.71
N LYS A 111 -10.68 14.33 -14.91
CA LYS A 111 -10.91 15.49 -15.78
C LYS A 111 -10.59 16.84 -15.11
N ILE A 112 -9.69 16.84 -14.12
CA ILE A 112 -9.26 18.05 -13.42
C ILE A 112 -8.50 18.96 -14.39
N PRO A 113 -8.76 20.28 -14.42
CA PRO A 113 -8.01 21.22 -15.23
C PRO A 113 -6.51 21.19 -14.92
N ARG A 114 -5.67 21.37 -15.94
CA ARG A 114 -4.21 21.26 -15.82
C ARG A 114 -3.63 22.14 -14.69
N ALA A 115 -4.06 23.37 -14.59
CA ALA A 115 -3.58 24.31 -13.57
C ALA A 115 -3.83 23.80 -12.15
N GLN A 116 -5.01 23.27 -11.89
CA GLN A 116 -5.37 22.69 -10.59
C GLN A 116 -4.59 21.39 -10.32
N ALA A 117 -4.46 20.51 -11.32
CA ALA A 117 -3.67 19.28 -11.20
C ALA A 117 -2.19 19.59 -10.90
N GLU A 118 -1.62 20.63 -11.55
CA GLU A 118 -0.23 21.05 -11.28
C GLU A 118 -0.07 21.65 -9.87
N GLU A 119 -1.04 22.40 -9.37
CA GLU A 119 -1.01 22.94 -8.02
C GLU A 119 -1.02 21.82 -6.98
N THR A 120 -1.95 20.85 -7.11
CA THR A 120 -2.03 19.68 -6.25
C THR A 120 -0.74 18.85 -6.31
N ALA A 121 -0.20 18.60 -7.51
CA ALA A 121 1.03 17.87 -7.70
C ALA A 121 2.23 18.57 -7.04
N LYS A 122 2.35 19.88 -7.18
CA LYS A 122 3.43 20.67 -6.54
C LYS A 122 3.33 20.62 -5.02
N LYS A 123 2.12 20.65 -4.46
CA LYS A 123 1.88 20.50 -3.02
C LYS A 123 2.42 19.14 -2.54
N HIS A 124 1.99 18.02 -3.14
CA HIS A 124 2.42 16.68 -2.72
C HIS A 124 3.91 16.44 -2.98
N LEU A 125 4.45 16.90 -4.11
CA LEU A 125 5.89 16.79 -4.39
C LEU A 125 6.74 17.57 -3.39
N THR A 126 6.25 18.72 -2.91
CA THR A 126 6.92 19.48 -1.86
C THR A 126 6.86 18.76 -0.53
N ALA A 127 5.72 18.19 -0.17
CA ALA A 127 5.55 17.40 1.06
C ALA A 127 6.50 16.19 1.13
N VAL A 128 6.71 15.50 0.00
CA VAL A 128 7.67 14.38 -0.06
C VAL A 128 9.13 14.81 -0.31
N GLY A 129 9.46 16.12 -0.15
CA GLY A 129 10.83 16.65 -0.25
C GLY A 129 11.39 16.71 -1.68
N LEU A 130 10.54 16.81 -2.71
CA LEU A 130 10.96 16.79 -4.12
C LEU A 130 10.71 18.13 -4.85
N LYS A 131 10.61 19.24 -4.12
CA LYS A 131 10.35 20.57 -4.68
C LYS A 131 11.34 20.95 -5.80
N ASP A 132 12.62 20.63 -5.62
CA ASP A 132 13.69 20.98 -6.57
C ASP A 132 13.72 20.04 -7.80
N PHE A 133 13.01 18.92 -7.75
CA PHE A 133 13.00 17.90 -8.80
C PHE A 133 11.74 17.91 -9.68
N ILE A 134 10.82 18.84 -9.48
CA ILE A 134 9.49 18.89 -10.11
C ILE A 134 9.56 18.75 -11.64
N TYR A 135 10.55 19.36 -12.28
CA TYR A 135 10.74 19.34 -13.73
C TYR A 135 11.80 18.34 -14.21
N SER A 136 12.39 17.55 -13.30
CA SER A 136 13.36 16.51 -13.64
C SER A 136 12.66 15.33 -14.31
N TYR A 137 13.34 14.66 -15.24
CA TYR A 137 12.85 13.41 -15.80
C TYR A 137 13.04 12.26 -14.81
N ALA A 138 12.10 11.31 -14.79
CA ALA A 138 12.12 10.14 -13.90
C ALA A 138 13.43 9.32 -14.01
N THR A 139 14.05 9.29 -15.20
CA THR A 139 15.31 8.60 -15.46
C THR A 139 16.52 9.18 -14.75
N ARG A 140 16.44 10.43 -14.28
CA ARG A 140 17.55 11.14 -13.61
C ARG A 140 17.48 11.07 -12.08
N LEU A 141 16.45 10.43 -11.54
CA LEU A 141 16.20 10.35 -10.10
C LEU A 141 16.87 9.11 -9.49
N SER A 142 17.26 9.22 -8.21
CA SER A 142 17.65 8.08 -7.39
C SER A 142 16.46 7.15 -7.12
N GLY A 143 16.69 5.94 -6.61
CA GLY A 143 15.63 5.00 -6.24
C GLY A 143 14.65 5.60 -5.24
N GLY A 144 15.15 6.19 -4.14
CA GLY A 144 14.29 6.82 -3.13
C GLY A 144 13.51 8.02 -3.67
N GLN A 145 14.12 8.85 -4.52
CA GLN A 145 13.41 9.93 -5.20
C GLN A 145 12.28 9.39 -6.09
N LYS A 146 12.54 8.33 -6.87
CA LYS A 146 11.50 7.68 -7.70
C LYS A 146 10.36 7.16 -6.86
N GLN A 147 10.65 6.54 -5.72
CA GLN A 147 9.62 6.03 -4.83
C GLN A 147 8.78 7.16 -4.23
N ARG A 148 9.41 8.25 -3.79
CA ARG A 148 8.69 9.43 -3.29
C ARG A 148 7.84 10.09 -4.38
N VAL A 149 8.27 10.09 -5.65
CA VAL A 149 7.42 10.51 -6.79
C VAL A 149 6.23 9.56 -6.94
N ALA A 150 6.42 8.23 -6.81
CA ALA A 150 5.33 7.27 -6.92
C ALA A 150 4.28 7.47 -5.81
N ILE A 151 4.72 7.78 -4.58
CA ILE A 151 3.83 8.15 -3.46
C ILE A 151 3.06 9.45 -3.79
N ALA A 152 3.77 10.52 -4.17
CA ALA A 152 3.15 11.80 -4.53
C ALA A 152 2.15 11.66 -5.69
N ARG A 153 2.47 10.84 -6.70
CA ARG A 153 1.58 10.53 -7.82
C ARG A 153 0.28 9.87 -7.36
N ALA A 154 0.37 8.91 -6.44
CA ALA A 154 -0.82 8.27 -5.88
C ALA A 154 -1.66 9.26 -5.07
N LEU A 155 -1.03 10.10 -4.25
CA LEU A 155 -1.70 11.14 -3.44
C LEU A 155 -2.40 12.20 -4.30
N CYS A 156 -1.93 12.49 -5.51
CA CYS A 156 -2.57 13.43 -6.43
C CYS A 156 -3.97 12.98 -6.88
N MET A 157 -4.31 11.72 -6.68
CA MET A 157 -5.67 11.20 -6.89
C MET A 157 -6.58 11.38 -5.66
N GLU A 158 -6.06 11.91 -4.55
CA GLU A 158 -6.79 12.08 -3.28
C GLU A 158 -7.52 10.79 -2.88
N PRO A 159 -6.79 9.68 -2.69
CA PRO A 159 -7.37 8.39 -2.38
C PRO A 159 -7.86 8.31 -0.92
N GLU A 160 -8.87 7.46 -0.67
CA GLU A 160 -9.36 7.17 0.68
C GLU A 160 -8.50 6.13 1.40
N ILE A 161 -7.79 5.29 0.65
CA ILE A 161 -6.84 4.30 1.17
C ILE A 161 -5.60 4.23 0.27
N MET A 162 -4.43 4.10 0.90
CA MET A 162 -3.16 3.87 0.24
C MET A 162 -2.67 2.44 0.48
N LEU A 163 -2.38 1.72 -0.60
CA LEU A 163 -1.81 0.38 -0.58
C LEU A 163 -0.31 0.47 -0.92
N PHE A 164 0.54 -0.10 -0.08
CA PHE A 164 1.99 -0.13 -0.27
C PHE A 164 2.47 -1.58 -0.40
N ASP A 165 2.94 -1.97 -1.58
CA ASP A 165 3.48 -3.30 -1.86
C ASP A 165 5.01 -3.26 -1.81
N GLU A 166 5.60 -3.56 -0.65
CA GLU A 166 7.04 -3.56 -0.37
C GLU A 166 7.77 -2.29 -0.89
N PRO A 167 7.39 -1.09 -0.45
CA PRO A 167 7.82 0.18 -1.05
C PRO A 167 9.33 0.45 -0.92
N THR A 168 10.04 -0.28 -0.07
CA THR A 168 11.47 -0.09 0.21
C THR A 168 12.37 -1.19 -0.34
N SER A 169 11.81 -2.33 -0.78
CA SER A 169 12.59 -3.53 -1.12
C SER A 169 13.51 -3.38 -2.36
N ALA A 170 13.25 -2.39 -3.22
CA ALA A 170 14.10 -2.08 -4.38
C ALA A 170 15.08 -0.92 -4.12
N LEU A 171 15.26 -0.51 -2.86
CA LEU A 171 16.07 0.64 -2.46
C LEU A 171 17.36 0.20 -1.76
N ASP A 172 18.39 1.03 -1.89
CA ASP A 172 19.59 0.91 -1.08
C ASP A 172 19.27 1.20 0.41
N PRO A 173 19.85 0.45 1.37
CA PRO A 173 19.54 0.61 2.79
C PRO A 173 19.71 2.05 3.33
N GLU A 174 20.64 2.80 2.78
CA GLU A 174 20.92 4.18 3.20
C GLU A 174 19.75 5.15 2.90
N ILE A 175 18.92 4.84 1.90
CA ILE A 175 17.83 5.71 1.46
C ILE A 175 16.43 5.19 1.87
N VAL A 176 16.34 4.01 2.48
CA VAL A 176 15.07 3.43 2.98
C VAL A 176 14.40 4.38 3.96
N GLY A 177 15.17 4.99 4.87
CA GLY A 177 14.66 5.92 5.88
C GLY A 177 13.86 7.07 5.30
N GLU A 178 14.32 7.69 4.20
CA GLU A 178 13.63 8.82 3.57
C GLU A 178 12.20 8.46 3.08
N VAL A 179 12.00 7.22 2.62
CA VAL A 179 10.67 6.74 2.18
C VAL A 179 9.79 6.38 3.36
N LEU A 180 10.37 5.74 4.39
CA LEU A 180 9.64 5.41 5.61
C LEU A 180 9.18 6.66 6.36
N ASP A 181 9.99 7.74 6.38
CA ASP A 181 9.62 9.00 7.02
C ASP A 181 8.41 9.65 6.32
N VAL A 182 8.36 9.65 4.99
CA VAL A 182 7.17 10.08 4.25
C VAL A 182 5.93 9.25 4.63
N MET A 183 6.08 7.92 4.76
CA MET A 183 4.95 7.06 5.16
C MET A 183 4.51 7.30 6.61
N LYS A 184 5.45 7.63 7.53
CA LYS A 184 5.13 8.05 8.91
C LYS A 184 4.34 9.35 8.95
N GLU A 185 4.73 10.34 8.12
CA GLU A 185 4.00 11.59 8.00
C GLU A 185 2.57 11.37 7.52
N LEU A 186 2.37 10.53 6.49
CA LEU A 186 1.03 10.17 6.00
C LEU A 186 0.17 9.49 7.09
N ALA A 187 0.77 8.59 7.89
CA ALA A 187 0.09 7.96 9.02
C ALA A 187 -0.33 9.00 10.06
N ALA A 188 0.57 9.93 10.41
CA ALA A 188 0.30 11.00 11.37
C ALA A 188 -0.80 11.98 10.89
N GLU A 189 -0.95 12.16 9.56
CA GLU A 189 -2.02 12.93 8.94
C GLU A 189 -3.37 12.16 8.89
N GLY A 190 -3.42 10.91 9.36
CA GLY A 190 -4.62 10.08 9.40
C GLY A 190 -4.96 9.39 8.08
N MET A 191 -3.98 9.20 7.18
CA MET A 191 -4.19 8.43 5.96
C MET A 191 -4.45 6.97 6.29
N THR A 192 -5.53 6.40 5.74
CA THR A 192 -5.80 4.96 5.81
C THR A 192 -4.78 4.21 4.96
N MET A 193 -4.09 3.23 5.53
CA MET A 193 -3.03 2.53 4.82
C MET A 193 -3.06 1.01 5.03
N MET A 194 -2.83 0.25 3.95
CA MET A 194 -2.40 -1.15 4.02
C MET A 194 -0.96 -1.25 3.50
N VAL A 195 -0.06 -1.75 4.32
CA VAL A 195 1.38 -1.77 4.02
C VAL A 195 1.92 -3.18 4.09
N VAL A 196 2.36 -3.73 2.97
CA VAL A 196 3.20 -4.94 2.95
C VAL A 196 4.65 -4.50 3.05
N THR A 197 5.36 -4.97 4.07
CA THR A 197 6.76 -4.57 4.31
C THR A 197 7.55 -5.63 5.05
N HIS A 198 8.87 -5.57 4.90
CA HIS A 198 9.87 -6.28 5.70
C HIS A 198 10.53 -5.37 6.76
N GLU A 199 10.14 -4.11 6.83
CA GLU A 199 10.64 -3.13 7.80
C GLU A 199 9.94 -3.30 9.15
N MET A 200 10.45 -4.20 9.99
CA MET A 200 9.79 -4.54 11.27
C MET A 200 9.77 -3.37 12.26
N ALA A 201 10.77 -2.49 12.22
CA ALA A 201 10.79 -1.27 13.04
C ALA A 201 9.63 -0.35 12.65
N PHE A 202 9.40 -0.12 11.36
CA PHE A 202 8.27 0.65 10.86
C PHE A 202 6.94 0.01 11.27
N ALA A 203 6.76 -1.29 11.04
CA ALA A 203 5.55 -2.01 11.41
C ALA A 203 5.23 -1.87 12.92
N ARG A 204 6.26 -1.91 13.78
CA ARG A 204 6.11 -1.78 15.23
C ARG A 204 5.78 -0.34 15.68
N GLU A 205 6.34 0.66 15.00
CA GLU A 205 6.23 2.07 15.39
C GLU A 205 4.95 2.74 14.88
N VAL A 206 4.53 2.42 13.65
CA VAL A 206 3.55 3.20 12.90
C VAL A 206 2.19 2.52 12.80
N SER A 207 2.15 1.18 12.87
CA SER A 207 0.90 0.45 12.65
C SER A 207 -0.04 0.53 13.86
N ASP A 208 -1.32 0.65 13.59
CA ASP A 208 -2.38 0.39 14.58
C ASP A 208 -2.59 -1.10 14.76
N ARG A 209 -2.44 -1.87 13.68
CA ARG A 209 -2.59 -3.33 13.66
C ARG A 209 -1.57 -3.96 12.71
N VAL A 210 -1.02 -5.09 13.14
CA VAL A 210 -0.15 -5.94 12.34
C VAL A 210 -0.85 -7.26 12.07
N VAL A 211 -0.79 -7.70 10.82
CA VAL A 211 -1.35 -8.96 10.31
C VAL A 211 -0.20 -9.84 9.86
N PHE A 212 -0.06 -11.02 10.44
CA PHE A 212 0.91 -12.02 10.01
C PHE A 212 0.26 -13.03 9.08
N MET A 213 0.76 -13.09 7.84
CA MET A 213 0.34 -14.05 6.83
C MET A 213 1.38 -15.14 6.60
N ASP A 214 0.93 -16.39 6.52
CA ASP A 214 1.75 -17.53 6.10
C ASP A 214 0.90 -18.50 5.29
N GLN A 215 1.47 -19.07 4.21
CA GLN A 215 0.84 -20.08 3.36
C GLN A 215 -0.58 -19.73 2.84
N GLY A 216 -0.83 -18.46 2.62
CA GLY A 216 -2.10 -17.97 2.04
C GLY A 216 -3.22 -17.71 3.03
N VAL A 217 -2.95 -17.75 4.34
CA VAL A 217 -3.92 -17.45 5.39
C VAL A 217 -3.38 -16.41 6.38
N ILE A 218 -4.28 -15.71 7.07
CA ILE A 218 -3.93 -14.88 8.23
C ILE A 218 -3.82 -15.80 9.44
N LEU A 219 -2.61 -15.96 9.98
CA LEU A 219 -2.37 -16.80 11.16
C LEU A 219 -2.54 -16.06 12.47
N GLU A 220 -2.19 -14.77 12.49
CA GLU A 220 -2.28 -13.94 13.67
C GLU A 220 -2.43 -12.48 13.29
N GLN A 221 -3.19 -11.72 14.07
CA GLN A 221 -3.28 -10.27 13.96
C GLN A 221 -3.48 -9.63 15.32
N GLY A 222 -3.02 -8.41 15.49
CA GLY A 222 -3.16 -7.69 16.75
C GLY A 222 -2.39 -6.39 16.77
N ARG A 223 -2.41 -5.73 17.93
CA ARG A 223 -1.63 -4.52 18.15
C ARG A 223 -0.13 -4.82 18.04
N PRO A 224 0.68 -3.94 17.44
CA PRO A 224 2.12 -4.18 17.28
C PRO A 224 2.81 -4.57 18.59
N GLN A 225 2.50 -3.85 19.69
CA GLN A 225 3.13 -4.08 20.99
C GLN A 225 2.89 -5.50 21.51
N GLU A 226 1.70 -6.06 21.28
CA GLU A 226 1.33 -7.41 21.70
C GLU A 226 1.94 -8.46 20.79
N LEU A 227 1.80 -8.28 19.46
CA LEU A 227 2.23 -9.26 18.47
C LEU A 227 3.76 -9.40 18.42
N PHE A 228 4.50 -8.29 18.55
CA PHE A 228 5.96 -8.34 18.59
C PHE A 228 6.55 -8.80 19.93
N ALA A 229 5.87 -8.52 21.07
CA ALA A 229 6.36 -8.90 22.39
C ALA A 229 6.00 -10.35 22.76
N ASN A 230 4.81 -10.81 22.38
CA ASN A 230 4.31 -12.12 22.79
C ASN A 230 3.42 -12.75 21.71
N PRO A 231 4.00 -13.15 20.55
CA PRO A 231 3.25 -13.80 19.48
C PRO A 231 2.68 -15.13 19.98
N LYS A 232 1.38 -15.34 19.75
CA LYS A 232 0.63 -16.53 20.21
C LYS A 232 0.86 -17.73 19.31
N ASN A 233 0.95 -17.48 17.99
CA ASN A 233 1.16 -18.53 16.99
C ASN A 233 2.64 -18.88 16.89
N GLU A 234 2.98 -20.18 16.86
CA GLU A 234 4.36 -20.65 16.76
C GLU A 234 5.05 -20.20 15.47
N ARG A 235 4.34 -20.13 14.35
CA ARG A 235 4.88 -19.66 13.07
C ARG A 235 5.19 -18.16 13.12
N THR A 236 4.31 -17.37 13.74
CA THR A 236 4.56 -15.93 13.99
C THR A 236 5.81 -15.75 14.83
N ARG A 237 5.94 -16.53 15.91
CA ARG A 237 7.10 -16.50 16.82
C ARG A 237 8.39 -16.85 16.07
N ALA A 238 8.37 -17.94 15.30
CA ALA A 238 9.52 -18.39 14.53
C ALA A 238 9.91 -17.40 13.40
N PHE A 239 8.95 -16.66 12.87
CA PHE A 239 9.21 -15.60 11.89
C PHE A 239 9.84 -14.39 12.56
N LEU A 240 9.25 -13.91 13.65
CA LEU A 240 9.69 -12.70 14.34
C LEU A 240 11.03 -12.87 15.06
N SER A 241 11.36 -14.07 15.59
CA SER A 241 12.65 -14.32 16.25
C SER A 241 13.83 -13.97 15.36
N ARG A 242 13.75 -14.24 14.06
CA ARG A 242 14.80 -13.92 13.07
C ARG A 242 15.11 -12.41 12.96
N TYR A 243 14.14 -11.56 13.31
CA TYR A 243 14.28 -10.10 13.27
C TYR A 243 14.53 -9.47 14.65
N LEU A 244 14.35 -10.24 15.73
CA LEU A 244 14.56 -9.78 17.11
C LEU A 244 15.94 -10.20 17.66
N GLU A 245 16.58 -11.22 17.08
CA GLU A 245 17.90 -11.70 17.47
C GLU A 245 19.07 -10.87 16.90
N ASP A 246 18.81 -10.02 15.89
CA ASP A 246 19.80 -9.15 15.25
C ASP A 246 19.99 -7.79 15.97
N ARG A 247 19.77 -7.75 17.31
CA ARG A 247 20.01 -6.54 18.13
C ARG A 247 21.02 -6.77 19.23
#